data_a02880c56a61e3445e56e7b5fbee1aa7
#
_entry.id   a02880c56a61e3445e56e7b5fbee1aa7
#
_cell.length_a   1.000
_cell.length_b   1.000
_cell.length_c   1.000
_cell.angle_alpha   90.00
_cell.angle_beta   90.00
_cell.angle_gamma   90.00
#
_symmetry.space_group_name_H-M   'P 1'
#
loop_
_entity.id
_entity.type
_entity.pdbx_description
1 polymer ?
#
loop_
_entity_poly.entity_id
_entity_poly.type
_entity_poly.pdbx_seq_one_letter_code
_entity_poly.pdbx_strand_id
1 'polypeptide(L)'
;MGQVYETLAPWTEALLRAAVGLALVPHGLRNTFGFFRDTGVRAHNIAELAAQLDRDGYRPGRLWAPLISLLQLAGGPMLALGLFTRPVAAAILVFLIVTNVERWRVGGYFWNQLGLEYTLMWTIAVVYFLVHGGGVYSLDHLWLGREY
;
A
#
# COMPACT_ATOMS: atom_id res chain seq x y z
N MET A 1 -25.25 -10.63 21.12
CA MET A 1 -24.05 -9.85 20.67
C MET A 1 -23.12 -10.71 19.80
N GLY A 2 -22.89 -12.01 20.08
CA GLY A 2 -22.02 -12.88 19.27
C GLY A 2 -22.40 -12.95 17.78
N GLN A 3 -23.67 -13.19 17.47
CA GLN A 3 -24.15 -13.31 16.10
C GLN A 3 -23.94 -12.05 15.24
N VAL A 4 -24.12 -10.87 15.81
CA VAL A 4 -23.88 -9.59 15.10
C VAL A 4 -22.39 -9.45 14.77
N TYR A 5 -21.52 -9.79 15.71
CA TYR A 5 -20.09 -9.76 15.49
C TYR A 5 -19.65 -10.75 14.39
N GLU A 6 -20.12 -11.99 14.44
CA GLU A 6 -19.81 -13.02 13.45
C GLU A 6 -20.27 -12.63 12.03
N THR A 7 -21.39 -11.90 11.92
CA THR A 7 -21.90 -11.43 10.64
C THR A 7 -21.12 -10.22 10.10
N LEU A 8 -20.74 -9.28 10.97
CA LEU A 8 -20.13 -8.01 10.55
C LEU A 8 -18.60 -8.10 10.39
N ALA A 9 -17.92 -8.97 11.13
CA ALA A 9 -16.47 -9.07 11.09
C ALA A 9 -15.92 -9.35 9.67
N PRO A 10 -16.46 -10.29 8.88
CA PRO A 10 -15.96 -10.51 7.51
C PRO A 10 -16.15 -9.33 6.57
N TRP A 11 -17.23 -8.56 6.73
CA TRP A 11 -17.48 -7.36 5.93
C TRP A 11 -16.54 -6.22 6.29
N THR A 12 -16.29 -6.01 7.59
CA THR A 12 -15.36 -4.97 8.04
C THR A 12 -13.94 -5.27 7.62
N GLU A 13 -13.54 -6.54 7.65
CA GLU A 13 -12.25 -7.00 7.14
C GLU A 13 -12.10 -6.74 5.63
N ALA A 14 -13.09 -7.14 4.83
CA ALA A 14 -13.10 -6.90 3.39
C ALA A 14 -13.06 -5.39 3.05
N LEU A 15 -13.81 -4.58 3.77
CA LEU A 15 -13.82 -3.13 3.62
C LEU A 15 -12.47 -2.51 3.96
N LEU A 16 -11.86 -2.90 5.07
CA LEU A 16 -10.53 -2.43 5.47
C LEU A 16 -9.49 -2.79 4.42
N ARG A 17 -9.50 -4.02 3.92
CA ARG A 17 -8.61 -4.50 2.87
C ARG A 17 -8.77 -3.71 1.58
N ALA A 18 -10.03 -3.50 1.14
CA ALA A 18 -10.32 -2.68 -0.02
C ALA A 18 -9.82 -1.25 0.14
N ALA A 19 -10.06 -0.62 1.29
CA ALA A 19 -9.60 0.74 1.58
C ALA A 19 -8.07 0.83 1.53
N VAL A 20 -7.36 -0.09 2.20
CA VAL A 20 -5.89 -0.11 2.22
C VAL A 20 -5.30 -0.33 0.83
N GLY A 21 -5.82 -1.31 0.09
CA GLY A 21 -5.33 -1.61 -1.25
C GLY A 21 -5.60 -0.48 -2.25
N LEU A 22 -6.82 0.03 -2.28
CA LEU A 22 -7.19 1.10 -3.20
C LEU A 22 -6.52 2.44 -2.87
N ALA A 23 -6.13 2.70 -1.62
CA ALA A 23 -5.39 3.90 -1.25
C ALA A 23 -4.02 4.00 -1.94
N LEU A 24 -3.42 2.90 -2.40
CA LEU A 24 -2.16 2.90 -3.13
C LEU A 24 -2.33 3.32 -4.61
N VAL A 25 -3.50 3.10 -5.19
CA VAL A 25 -3.75 3.33 -6.63
C VAL A 25 -3.54 4.79 -7.05
N PRO A 26 -4.07 5.81 -6.36
CA PRO A 26 -3.82 7.21 -6.70
C PRO A 26 -2.33 7.56 -6.70
N HIS A 27 -1.55 7.00 -5.78
CA HIS A 27 -0.10 7.19 -5.75
C HIS A 27 0.58 6.56 -6.96
N GLY A 28 0.17 5.36 -7.36
CA GLY A 28 0.67 4.69 -8.56
C GLY A 28 0.31 5.46 -9.84
N LEU A 29 -0.93 5.94 -9.95
CA LEU A 29 -1.38 6.76 -11.09
C LEU A 29 -0.57 8.05 -11.22
N ARG A 30 -0.29 8.72 -10.10
CA ARG A 30 0.54 9.92 -10.07
C ARG A 30 1.97 9.61 -10.49
N ASN A 31 2.60 8.63 -9.86
CA ASN A 31 4.00 8.29 -10.07
C ASN A 31 4.30 7.73 -11.47
N THR A 32 3.29 7.17 -12.13
CA THR A 32 3.44 6.54 -13.45
C THR A 32 3.00 7.45 -14.59
N PHE A 33 1.81 8.06 -14.43
CA PHE A 33 1.12 8.78 -15.53
C PHE A 33 1.00 10.29 -15.26
N GLY A 34 1.41 10.78 -14.11
CA GLY A 34 1.36 12.20 -13.77
C GLY A 34 -0.04 12.73 -13.46
N PHE A 35 -0.97 11.86 -13.06
CA PHE A 35 -2.26 12.31 -12.51
C PHE A 35 -2.06 13.08 -11.20
N PHE A 36 -3.00 13.94 -10.83
CA PHE A 36 -2.99 14.66 -9.55
C PHE A 36 -1.74 15.53 -9.33
N ARG A 37 -1.33 16.31 -10.34
CA ARG A 37 -0.10 17.12 -10.33
C ARG A 37 0.01 18.11 -9.16
N ASP A 38 -1.11 18.62 -8.71
CA ASP A 38 -1.18 19.67 -7.67
C ASP A 38 -1.17 19.11 -6.24
N THR A 39 -0.79 17.85 -6.03
CA THR A 39 -0.82 17.18 -4.73
C THR A 39 0.48 17.27 -3.92
N GLY A 40 1.35 18.23 -4.22
CA GLY A 40 2.51 18.55 -3.39
C GLY A 40 3.69 17.56 -3.44
N VAL A 41 3.67 16.56 -4.32
CA VAL A 41 4.76 15.60 -4.51
C VAL A 41 5.48 15.87 -5.84
N ARG A 42 6.80 15.77 -5.82
CA ARG A 42 7.68 16.24 -6.91
C ARG A 42 7.79 15.32 -8.12
N ALA A 43 7.35 14.03 -8.02
CA ALA A 43 7.47 13.08 -9.12
C ALA A 43 6.11 12.89 -9.82
N HIS A 44 6.09 13.08 -11.14
CA HIS A 44 4.89 12.96 -11.99
C HIS A 44 5.05 11.94 -13.11
N ASN A 45 6.14 11.21 -13.13
CA ASN A 45 6.41 10.10 -14.02
C ASN A 45 7.50 9.19 -13.44
N ILE A 46 7.67 8.02 -14.02
CA ILE A 46 8.64 7.02 -13.54
C ILE A 46 10.08 7.56 -13.57
N ALA A 47 10.44 8.38 -14.56
CA ALA A 47 11.80 8.93 -14.67
C ALA A 47 12.09 9.95 -13.55
N GLU A 48 11.13 10.81 -13.23
CA GLU A 48 11.23 11.75 -12.11
C GLU A 48 11.28 11.03 -10.76
N LEU A 49 10.47 9.97 -10.60
CA LEU A 49 10.50 9.12 -9.41
C LEU A 49 11.86 8.44 -9.26
N ALA A 50 12.42 7.91 -10.36
CA ALA A 50 13.76 7.30 -10.35
C ALA A 50 14.84 8.31 -9.93
N ALA A 51 14.80 9.52 -10.51
CA ALA A 51 15.74 10.57 -10.17
C ALA A 51 15.59 11.06 -8.71
N GLN A 52 14.37 11.05 -8.17
CA GLN A 52 14.14 11.35 -6.76
C GLN A 52 14.73 10.27 -5.86
N LEU A 53 14.46 8.99 -6.15
CA LEU A 53 15.01 7.86 -5.38
C LEU A 53 16.53 7.87 -5.36
N ASP A 54 17.17 8.19 -6.50
CA ASP A 54 18.63 8.30 -6.58
C ASP A 54 19.18 9.44 -5.68
N ARG A 55 18.47 10.57 -5.58
CA ARG A 55 18.81 11.68 -4.68
C ARG A 55 18.66 11.31 -3.21
N ASP A 56 17.60 10.55 -2.90
CA ASP A 56 17.27 10.12 -1.54
C ASP A 56 18.15 8.94 -1.08
N GLY A 57 19.05 8.44 -1.97
CA GLY A 57 20.03 7.38 -1.66
C GLY A 57 19.60 5.97 -2.03
N TYR A 58 18.41 5.77 -2.62
CA TYR A 58 17.88 4.49 -3.09
C TYR A 58 18.34 4.17 -4.51
N ARG A 59 19.60 3.82 -4.66
CA ARG A 59 20.24 3.55 -5.97
C ARG A 59 20.25 2.07 -6.33
N PRO A 60 20.01 1.72 -7.58
CA PRO A 60 19.64 2.60 -8.71
C PRO A 60 18.13 2.86 -8.77
N GLY A 61 17.73 4.12 -8.79
CA GLY A 61 16.34 4.56 -8.80
C GLY A 61 15.52 4.02 -9.98
N ARG A 62 16.19 3.81 -11.12
CA ARG A 62 15.60 3.23 -12.33
C ARG A 62 15.06 1.79 -12.17
N LEU A 63 15.53 1.05 -11.17
CA LEU A 63 14.98 -0.26 -10.83
C LEU A 63 13.82 -0.13 -9.84
N TRP A 64 13.97 0.72 -8.84
CA TRP A 64 12.98 0.87 -7.78
C TRP A 64 11.71 1.60 -8.24
N ALA A 65 11.84 2.62 -9.08
CA ALA A 65 10.69 3.42 -9.53
C ALA A 65 9.62 2.58 -10.25
N PRO A 66 9.93 1.75 -11.25
CA PRO A 66 8.93 0.90 -11.89
C PRO A 66 8.38 -0.18 -10.94
N LEU A 67 9.18 -0.73 -10.03
CA LEU A 67 8.72 -1.69 -9.03
C LEU A 67 7.72 -1.06 -8.04
N ILE A 68 7.99 0.15 -7.58
CA ILE A 68 7.08 0.92 -6.73
C ILE A 68 5.78 1.21 -7.49
N SER A 69 5.86 1.67 -8.74
CA SER A 69 4.69 1.94 -9.57
C SER A 69 3.86 0.68 -9.79
N LEU A 70 4.49 -0.45 -10.10
CA LEU A 70 3.81 -1.74 -10.26
C LEU A 70 3.15 -2.20 -8.97
N LEU A 71 3.83 -2.09 -7.84
CA LEU A 71 3.30 -2.45 -6.53
C LEU A 71 2.06 -1.62 -6.17
N GLN A 72 2.08 -0.32 -6.48
CA GLN A 72 0.95 0.57 -6.21
C GLN A 72 -0.23 0.32 -7.16
N LEU A 73 0.03 0.08 -8.47
CA LEU A 73 -1.01 -0.07 -9.49
C LEU A 73 -1.57 -1.49 -9.58
N ALA A 74 -0.77 -2.51 -9.34
CA ALA A 74 -1.19 -3.91 -9.38
C ALA A 74 -1.32 -4.51 -7.97
N GLY A 75 -0.32 -4.33 -7.12
CA GLY A 75 -0.34 -4.85 -5.75
C GLY A 75 -1.46 -4.25 -4.90
N GLY A 76 -1.76 -2.95 -5.07
CA GLY A 76 -2.89 -2.31 -4.39
C GLY A 76 -4.23 -2.98 -4.71
N PRO A 77 -4.65 -3.06 -5.99
CA PRO A 77 -5.86 -3.81 -6.38
C PRO A 77 -5.83 -5.29 -6.00
N MET A 78 -4.69 -5.97 -6.10
CA MET A 78 -4.57 -7.36 -5.65
C MET A 78 -4.85 -7.50 -4.16
N LEU A 79 -4.29 -6.62 -3.32
CA LEU A 79 -4.62 -6.59 -1.90
C LEU A 79 -6.10 -6.29 -1.68
N ALA A 80 -6.66 -5.30 -2.38
CA ALA A 80 -8.08 -4.92 -2.26
C ALA A 80 -9.02 -6.10 -2.57
N LEU A 81 -8.72 -6.88 -3.61
CA LEU A 81 -9.48 -8.06 -4.02
C LEU A 81 -9.16 -9.30 -3.16
N GLY A 82 -8.10 -9.27 -2.37
CA GLY A 82 -7.63 -10.43 -1.62
C GLY A 82 -7.05 -11.52 -2.52
N LEU A 83 -6.24 -11.14 -3.49
CA LEU A 83 -5.53 -12.05 -4.39
C LEU A 83 -4.06 -12.10 -4.01
N PHE A 84 -3.56 -13.30 -3.69
CA PHE A 84 -2.22 -13.51 -3.10
C PHE A 84 -1.98 -12.57 -1.92
N THR A 85 -2.93 -12.53 -1.00
CA THR A 85 -3.01 -11.50 0.05
C THR A 85 -1.73 -11.39 0.86
N ARG A 86 -1.19 -12.49 1.38
CA ARG A 86 0.01 -12.48 2.22
C ARG A 86 1.27 -12.06 1.46
N PRO A 87 1.64 -12.65 0.30
CA PRO A 87 2.82 -12.20 -0.43
C PRO A 87 2.71 -10.76 -0.93
N VAL A 88 1.53 -10.31 -1.33
CA VAL A 88 1.28 -8.91 -1.71
C VAL A 88 1.39 -7.99 -0.50
N ALA A 89 0.79 -8.36 0.63
CA ALA A 89 0.92 -7.61 1.88
C ALA A 89 2.38 -7.53 2.35
N ALA A 90 3.17 -8.60 2.21
CA ALA A 90 4.60 -8.58 2.53
C ALA A 90 5.37 -7.56 1.67
N ALA A 91 5.12 -7.54 0.36
CA ALA A 91 5.76 -6.58 -0.54
C ALA A 91 5.35 -5.12 -0.23
N ILE A 92 4.05 -4.89 0.02
CA ILE A 92 3.54 -3.57 0.41
C ILE A 92 4.11 -3.16 1.77
N LEU A 93 4.24 -4.08 2.72
CA LEU A 93 4.82 -3.81 4.05
C LEU A 93 6.26 -3.31 3.95
N VAL A 94 7.10 -3.98 3.15
CA VAL A 94 8.48 -3.53 2.90
C VAL A 94 8.50 -2.10 2.34
N PHE A 95 7.66 -1.83 1.34
CA PHE A 95 7.52 -0.49 0.76
C PHE A 95 7.07 0.56 1.81
N LEU A 96 6.08 0.23 2.65
CA LEU A 96 5.59 1.15 3.68
C LEU A 96 6.61 1.38 4.80
N ILE A 97 7.40 0.39 5.19
CA ILE A 97 8.48 0.57 6.16
C ILE A 97 9.50 1.60 5.65
N VAL A 98 9.95 1.45 4.39
CA VAL A 98 10.86 2.43 3.76
C VAL A 98 10.19 3.81 3.69
N THR A 99 8.92 3.87 3.31
CA THR A 99 8.15 5.11 3.26
C THR A 99 8.06 5.77 4.64
N ASN A 100 7.85 5.01 5.72
CA ASN A 100 7.81 5.53 7.09
C ASN A 100 9.16 6.13 7.50
N VAL A 101 10.28 5.49 7.15
CA VAL A 101 11.62 6.03 7.42
C VAL A 101 11.81 7.37 6.71
N GLU A 102 11.41 7.47 5.44
CA GLU A 102 11.50 8.72 4.68
C GLU A 102 10.57 9.80 5.24
N ARG A 103 9.35 9.46 5.60
CA ARG A 103 8.40 10.40 6.21
C ARG A 103 8.92 10.93 7.55
N TRP A 104 9.51 10.07 8.37
CA TRP A 104 10.14 10.49 9.62
C TRP A 104 11.28 11.49 9.38
N ARG A 105 12.11 11.26 8.37
CA ARG A 105 13.24 12.15 8.01
C ARG A 105 12.76 13.50 7.51
N VAL A 106 11.62 13.56 6.78
CA VAL A 106 11.10 14.79 6.16
C VAL A 106 10.28 15.63 7.13
N GLY A 107 9.33 15.02 7.85
CA GLY A 107 8.33 15.72 8.63
C GLY A 107 8.13 15.21 10.06
N GLY A 108 8.95 14.26 10.51
CA GLY A 108 8.81 13.66 11.83
C GLY A 108 7.52 12.84 11.96
N TYR A 109 6.79 13.04 13.04
CA TYR A 109 5.59 12.25 13.32
C TYR A 109 4.34 12.76 12.60
N PHE A 110 4.03 14.05 12.69
CA PHE A 110 2.73 14.61 12.33
C PHE A 110 2.46 14.66 10.82
N TRP A 111 1.29 14.17 10.38
CA TRP A 111 0.91 14.08 8.97
C TRP A 111 0.83 15.44 8.25
N ASN A 112 0.42 16.52 8.95
CA ASN A 112 0.33 17.86 8.40
C ASN A 112 1.70 18.48 8.07
N GLN A 113 2.76 17.89 8.59
CA GLN A 113 4.15 18.21 8.27
C GLN A 113 4.79 17.19 7.31
N LEU A 114 3.98 16.39 6.62
CA LEU A 114 4.40 15.27 5.78
C LEU A 114 5.08 14.13 6.56
N GLY A 115 4.79 14.02 7.86
CA GLY A 115 5.32 13.00 8.75
C GLY A 115 4.70 11.62 8.55
N LEU A 116 5.18 10.68 9.37
CA LEU A 116 4.89 9.25 9.21
C LEU A 116 3.52 8.81 9.75
N GLU A 117 2.82 9.61 10.55
CA GLU A 117 1.59 9.24 11.26
C GLU A 117 0.59 8.51 10.35
N TYR A 118 0.32 9.09 9.18
CA TYR A 118 -0.62 8.51 8.21
C TYR A 118 -0.12 7.18 7.62
N THR A 119 1.15 7.12 7.21
CA THR A 119 1.72 5.92 6.62
C THR A 119 1.93 4.80 7.64
N LEU A 120 2.08 5.15 8.92
CA LEU A 120 2.15 4.19 10.02
C LEU A 120 0.81 3.45 10.20
N MET A 121 -0.33 4.16 10.11
CA MET A 121 -1.65 3.53 10.17
C MET A 121 -1.83 2.49 9.06
N TRP A 122 -1.43 2.83 7.83
CA TRP A 122 -1.46 1.88 6.71
C TRP A 122 -0.53 0.69 6.94
N THR A 123 0.64 0.91 7.52
CA THR A 123 1.60 -0.15 7.84
C THR A 123 0.99 -1.16 8.81
N ILE A 124 0.35 -0.67 9.88
CA ILE A 124 -0.32 -1.54 10.88
C ILE A 124 -1.45 -2.34 10.22
N ALA A 125 -2.26 -1.70 9.37
CA ALA A 125 -3.33 -2.39 8.65
C ALA A 125 -2.80 -3.48 7.69
N VAL A 126 -1.67 -3.23 7.02
CA VAL A 126 -1.05 -4.23 6.13
C VAL A 126 -0.46 -5.40 6.92
N VAL A 127 0.12 -5.16 8.11
CA VAL A 127 0.56 -6.23 9.02
C VAL A 127 -0.60 -7.15 9.39
N TYR A 128 -1.79 -6.60 9.62
CA TYR A 128 -2.98 -7.42 9.86
C TYR A 128 -3.22 -8.41 8.71
N PHE A 129 -3.23 -7.96 7.45
CA PHE A 129 -3.46 -8.84 6.30
C PHE A 129 -2.31 -9.80 6.02
N LEU A 130 -1.09 -9.46 6.38
CA LEU A 130 0.05 -10.38 6.31
C LEU A 130 -0.15 -11.59 7.24
N VAL A 131 -0.68 -11.34 8.45
CA VAL A 131 -0.88 -12.39 9.46
C VAL A 131 -2.17 -13.16 9.22
N HIS A 132 -3.30 -12.46 9.00
CA HIS A 132 -4.63 -13.07 8.91
C HIS A 132 -4.97 -13.57 7.50
N GLY A 133 -4.33 -13.03 6.44
CA GLY A 133 -4.69 -13.33 5.06
C GLY A 133 -5.86 -12.49 4.56
N GLY A 134 -6.54 -12.97 3.52
CA GLY A 134 -7.57 -12.23 2.82
C GLY A 134 -8.97 -12.32 3.41
N GLY A 135 -9.20 -13.28 4.32
CA GLY A 135 -10.53 -13.55 4.87
C GLY A 135 -11.49 -14.20 3.87
N VAL A 136 -12.71 -14.49 4.34
CA VAL A 136 -13.71 -15.25 3.58
C VAL A 136 -14.21 -14.56 2.29
N TYR A 137 -14.13 -13.24 2.22
CA TYR A 137 -14.51 -12.46 1.02
C TYR A 137 -13.29 -12.09 0.16
N SER A 138 -12.26 -12.94 0.15
CA SER A 138 -11.08 -12.78 -0.71
C SER A 138 -11.16 -13.68 -1.94
N LEU A 139 -10.48 -13.29 -3.01
CA LEU A 139 -10.31 -14.17 -4.17
C LEU A 139 -9.45 -15.39 -3.83
N ASP A 140 -8.54 -15.29 -2.88
CA ASP A 140 -7.77 -16.42 -2.37
C ASP A 140 -8.69 -17.51 -1.81
N HIS A 141 -9.67 -17.11 -1.00
CA HIS A 141 -10.64 -18.04 -0.43
C HIS A 141 -11.62 -18.57 -1.47
N LEU A 142 -12.18 -17.69 -2.33
CA LEU A 142 -13.25 -18.03 -3.27
C LEU A 142 -12.75 -18.87 -4.46
N TRP A 143 -11.54 -18.61 -4.98
CA TRP A 143 -11.04 -19.25 -6.19
C TRP A 143 -9.94 -20.27 -5.93
N LEU A 144 -9.08 -20.02 -4.96
CA LEU A 144 -7.94 -20.89 -4.68
C LEU A 144 -8.21 -21.86 -3.55
N GLY A 145 -9.32 -21.69 -2.81
CA GLY A 145 -9.71 -22.55 -1.67
C GLY A 145 -8.65 -22.57 -0.56
N ARG A 146 -7.74 -21.59 -0.57
CA ARG A 146 -6.63 -21.46 0.39
C ARG A 146 -6.43 -19.98 0.71
N GLU A 147 -6.08 -19.70 1.94
CA GLU A 147 -5.62 -18.38 2.36
C GLU A 147 -4.10 -18.29 2.15
N TYR A 148 -3.72 -17.52 1.16
CA TYR A 148 -2.33 -17.17 0.90
C TYR A 148 -1.97 -15.87 1.62
#